data_0484b2e2e2499fe1d11c933b54bc9d6f
#
_entry.id   0484b2e2e2499fe1d11c933b54bc9d6f
#
_cell.length_a   1.000
_cell.length_b   1.000
_cell.length_c   1.000
_cell.angle_alpha   90.00
_cell.angle_beta   90.00
_cell.angle_gamma   90.00
#
_symmetry.space_group_name_H-M   'P 1'
#
loop_
_entity.id
_entity.type
_entity.pdbx_description
1 polymer ?
#
loop_
_entity_poly.entity_id
_entity_poly.type
_entity_poly.pdbx_seq_one_letter_code
_entity_poly.pdbx_strand_id
1 'polypeptide(L)'
;MTGNLEQEIISIISDVSGFDPEEIKPDTNLQNKLEIDSIKAIEITVAIEKKFKISVRDEDVPKIVTLRDAVELVNNLLNQTGSDVNG
;
A
#
# COMPACT_ATOMS: atom_id res chain seq x y z
N MET A 1 -9.97 -11.71 -1.92
CA MET A 1 -10.11 -11.81 -0.49
C MET A 1 -9.37 -10.68 0.20
N THR A 2 -10.07 -10.01 1.08
CA THR A 2 -9.52 -8.83 1.74
C THR A 2 -8.27 -9.16 2.54
N GLY A 3 -8.28 -10.31 3.22
CA GLY A 3 -7.14 -10.70 4.02
C GLY A 3 -5.86 -10.88 3.21
N ASN A 4 -5.98 -11.41 2.01
CA ASN A 4 -4.81 -11.60 1.16
C ASN A 4 -4.24 -10.27 0.72
N LEU A 5 -5.10 -9.32 0.39
CA LEU A 5 -4.65 -7.99 -0.03
C LEU A 5 -3.85 -7.32 1.07
N GLU A 6 -4.37 -7.36 2.28
CA GLU A 6 -3.68 -6.75 3.42
C GLU A 6 -2.34 -7.42 3.66
N GLN A 7 -2.31 -8.75 3.61
CA GLN A 7 -1.07 -9.49 3.84
C GLN A 7 -0.01 -9.16 2.78
N GLU A 8 -0.43 -9.05 1.55
CA GLU A 8 0.52 -8.74 0.48
C GLU A 8 1.08 -7.33 0.63
N ILE A 9 0.25 -6.39 1.03
CA ILE A 9 0.72 -5.02 1.25
C ILE A 9 1.66 -4.98 2.46
N ILE A 10 1.33 -5.72 3.52
CA ILE A 10 2.22 -5.82 4.67
C ILE A 10 3.58 -6.37 4.26
N SER A 11 3.58 -7.38 3.42
CA SER A 11 4.83 -7.96 2.95
C SER A 11 5.68 -6.95 2.20
N ILE A 12 5.04 -6.14 1.36
CA ILE A 12 5.76 -5.10 0.62
C ILE A 12 6.34 -4.07 1.57
N ILE A 13 5.54 -3.62 2.52
CA ILE A 13 5.99 -2.62 3.48
C ILE A 13 7.12 -3.19 4.34
N SER A 14 6.99 -4.44 4.73
CA SER A 14 8.03 -5.09 5.53
C SER A 14 9.35 -5.14 4.75
N ASP A 15 9.30 -5.49 3.47
CA ASP A 15 10.49 -5.56 2.65
C ASP A 15 11.19 -4.20 2.53
N VAL A 16 10.40 -3.15 2.32
CA VAL A 16 10.97 -1.84 2.10
C VAL A 16 11.48 -1.21 3.40
N SER A 17 10.72 -1.38 4.48
CA SER A 17 11.05 -0.73 5.74
C SER A 17 12.04 -1.53 6.59
N GLY A 18 12.10 -2.82 6.39
CA GLY A 18 12.95 -3.68 7.21
C GLY A 18 12.32 -4.12 8.52
N PHE A 19 11.08 -3.73 8.76
CA PHE A 19 10.37 -4.12 9.96
C PHE A 19 9.64 -5.44 9.75
N ASP A 20 9.44 -6.19 10.83
CA ASP A 20 8.72 -7.45 10.74
C ASP A 20 7.26 -7.22 10.41
N PRO A 21 6.66 -8.15 9.63
CA PRO A 21 5.24 -8.02 9.32
C PRO A 21 4.35 -7.92 10.56
N GLU A 22 4.76 -8.55 11.65
CA GLU A 22 3.98 -8.54 12.88
C GLU A 22 3.90 -7.15 13.51
N GLU A 23 4.85 -6.29 13.18
CA GLU A 23 4.86 -4.93 13.72
C GLU A 23 4.00 -3.99 12.90
N ILE A 24 3.55 -4.41 11.74
CA ILE A 24 2.77 -3.58 10.84
C ILE A 24 1.29 -3.89 11.01
N LYS A 25 0.60 -2.98 11.69
CA LYS A 25 -0.83 -3.14 11.97
C LYS A 25 -1.65 -2.12 11.22
N PRO A 26 -2.96 -2.33 11.08
CA PRO A 26 -3.79 -1.40 10.30
C PRO A 26 -3.68 0.04 10.76
N ASP A 27 -3.53 0.27 12.05
CA ASP A 27 -3.45 1.62 12.60
C ASP A 27 -2.03 2.15 12.68
N THR A 28 -1.04 1.33 12.29
CA THR A 28 0.35 1.76 12.38
C THR A 28 0.59 2.97 11.49
N ASN A 29 1.13 4.03 12.08
CA ASN A 29 1.54 5.20 11.31
C ASN A 29 2.85 4.88 10.63
N LEU A 30 2.81 4.77 9.32
CA LEU A 30 3.97 4.30 8.56
C LEU A 30 5.14 5.26 8.66
N GLN A 31 4.87 6.56 8.68
CA GLN A 31 5.93 7.54 8.73
C GLN A 31 6.61 7.59 10.10
N ASN A 32 5.83 7.53 11.16
CA ASN A 32 6.38 7.63 12.50
C ASN A 32 6.90 6.32 13.03
N LYS A 33 6.12 5.27 12.90
CA LYS A 33 6.48 3.98 13.49
C LYS A 33 7.57 3.27 12.69
N LEU A 34 7.44 3.30 11.37
CA LEU A 34 8.36 2.58 10.50
C LEU A 34 9.37 3.50 9.84
N GLU A 35 9.36 4.78 10.17
CA GLU A 35 10.30 5.75 9.64
C GLU A 35 10.34 5.75 8.11
N ILE A 36 9.18 5.62 7.51
CA ILE A 36 9.07 5.61 6.05
C ILE A 36 9.06 7.06 5.56
N ASP A 37 10.13 7.45 4.88
CA ASP A 37 10.22 8.78 4.32
C ASP A 37 9.62 8.79 2.91
N SER A 38 9.76 9.93 2.22
CA SER A 38 9.16 10.08 0.90
C SER A 38 9.70 9.07 -0.09
N ILE A 39 11.01 8.78 -0.02
CA ILE A 39 11.63 7.86 -0.96
C ILE A 39 11.10 6.45 -0.73
N LYS A 40 11.02 6.02 0.52
CA LYS A 40 10.51 4.69 0.82
C LYS A 40 9.03 4.58 0.48
N ALA A 41 8.28 5.65 0.68
CA ALA A 41 6.87 5.65 0.31
C ALA A 41 6.71 5.43 -1.19
N ILE A 42 7.58 6.05 -1.98
CA ILE A 42 7.55 5.86 -3.43
C ILE A 42 7.93 4.42 -3.77
N GLU A 43 8.92 3.86 -3.10
CA GLU A 43 9.32 2.48 -3.35
C GLU A 43 8.18 1.51 -3.05
N ILE A 44 7.47 1.75 -1.94
CA ILE A 44 6.32 0.93 -1.60
C ILE A 44 5.24 1.06 -2.67
N THR A 45 4.99 2.29 -3.10
CA THR A 45 3.98 2.54 -4.11
C THR A 45 4.30 1.83 -5.41
N VAL A 46 5.55 1.92 -5.86
CA VAL A 46 5.98 1.27 -7.09
C VAL A 46 5.82 -0.23 -6.98
N ALA A 47 6.20 -0.80 -5.83
CA ALA A 47 6.06 -2.24 -5.64
C ALA A 47 4.60 -2.66 -5.69
N ILE A 48 3.72 -1.85 -5.10
CA ILE A 48 2.28 -2.12 -5.14
C ILE A 48 1.77 -2.07 -6.57
N GLU A 49 2.19 -1.07 -7.32
CA GLU A 49 1.75 -0.94 -8.71
C GLU A 49 2.13 -2.15 -9.54
N LYS A 50 3.35 -2.64 -9.34
CA LYS A 50 3.81 -3.80 -10.10
C LYS A 50 3.10 -5.07 -9.68
N LYS A 51 2.90 -5.23 -8.37
CA LYS A 51 2.29 -6.46 -7.87
C LYS A 51 0.84 -6.56 -8.26
N PHE A 52 0.09 -5.49 -8.17
CA PHE A 52 -1.34 -5.50 -8.43
C PHE A 52 -1.70 -4.97 -9.81
N LYS A 53 -0.69 -4.52 -10.57
CA LYS A 53 -0.88 -4.00 -11.93
C LYS A 53 -1.87 -2.85 -11.96
N ILE A 54 -1.64 -1.89 -11.07
CA ILE A 54 -2.46 -0.68 -10.98
C ILE A 54 -1.54 0.52 -11.04
N SER A 55 -2.13 1.70 -11.18
CA SER A 55 -1.39 2.96 -11.17
C SER A 55 -1.85 3.79 -9.98
N VAL A 56 -0.89 4.25 -9.19
CA VAL A 56 -1.17 5.12 -8.06
C VAL A 56 -0.71 6.52 -8.42
N ARG A 57 -1.58 7.49 -8.20
CA ARG A 57 -1.25 8.87 -8.51
C ARG A 57 -0.27 9.43 -7.50
N ASP A 58 0.59 10.33 -7.97
CA ASP A 58 1.53 10.99 -7.08
C ASP A 58 0.81 11.70 -5.94
N GLU A 59 -0.34 12.28 -6.25
CA GLU A 59 -1.11 13.02 -5.26
C GLU A 59 -1.72 12.12 -4.19
N ASP A 60 -1.82 10.84 -4.46
CA ASP A 60 -2.37 9.89 -3.48
C ASP A 60 -1.30 9.37 -2.53
N VAL A 61 -0.04 9.45 -2.92
CA VAL A 61 1.05 8.93 -2.09
C VAL A 61 1.08 9.58 -0.70
N PRO A 62 0.99 10.93 -0.58
CA PRO A 62 1.02 11.55 0.74
C PRO A 62 -0.18 11.20 1.61
N LYS A 63 -1.25 10.70 1.01
CA LYS A 63 -2.45 10.33 1.76
C LYS A 63 -2.30 9.02 2.47
N ILE A 64 -1.29 8.24 2.11
CA ILE A 64 -1.04 6.94 2.73
C ILE A 64 -0.28 7.18 4.03
N VAL A 65 -1.00 7.21 5.14
CA VAL A 65 -0.42 7.46 6.44
C VAL A 65 -0.32 6.17 7.24
N THR A 66 -1.32 5.31 7.12
CA THR A 66 -1.35 4.04 7.84
C THR A 66 -1.47 2.88 6.85
N LEU A 67 -1.28 1.67 7.38
CA LEU A 67 -1.48 0.48 6.57
C LEU A 67 -2.91 0.44 6.02
N ARG A 68 -3.87 0.82 6.86
CA ARG A 68 -5.27 0.83 6.44
C ARG A 68 -5.47 1.73 5.22
N ASP A 69 -4.83 2.89 5.23
CA ASP A 69 -4.93 3.81 4.10
C ASP A 69 -4.41 3.15 2.82
N ALA A 70 -3.29 2.44 2.92
CA ALA A 70 -2.73 1.77 1.77
C ALA A 70 -3.65 0.68 1.25
N VAL A 71 -4.22 -0.10 2.16
CA VAL A 71 -5.13 -1.18 1.78
C VAL A 71 -6.37 -0.62 1.11
N GLU A 72 -6.93 0.43 1.66
CA GLU A 72 -8.13 1.03 1.08
C GLU A 72 -7.86 1.60 -0.29
N LEU A 73 -6.72 2.26 -0.45
CA LEU A 73 -6.38 2.83 -1.74
C LEU A 73 -6.25 1.75 -2.80
N VAL A 74 -5.52 0.69 -2.48
CA VAL A 74 -5.32 -0.40 -3.43
C VAL A 74 -6.65 -1.07 -3.75
N ASN A 75 -7.46 -1.30 -2.73
CA ASN A 75 -8.76 -1.92 -2.93
C ASN A 75 -9.63 -1.09 -3.87
N ASN A 76 -9.64 0.22 -3.68
CA ASN A 76 -10.41 1.11 -4.53
C ASN A 76 -9.91 1.08 -5.96
N LEU A 77 -8.61 1.08 -6.15
CA LEU A 77 -8.04 1.05 -7.49
C LEU A 77 -8.32 -0.26 -8.20
N LEU A 78 -8.28 -1.36 -7.46
CA LEU A 78 -8.60 -2.65 -8.04
C LEU A 78 -10.06 -2.73 -8.45
N ASN A 79 -10.94 -2.15 -7.64
CA ASN A 79 -12.36 -2.11 -7.99
C ASN A 79 -12.62 -1.25 -9.21
N GLN A 80 -11.92 -0.13 -9.32
CA GLN A 80 -12.05 0.74 -10.48
C GLN A 80 -11.58 0.03 -11.75
N THR A 81 -10.46 -0.67 -11.64
CA THR A 81 -9.94 -1.42 -12.78
C THR A 81 -10.93 -2.46 -13.23
N GLY A 82 -11.56 -3.14 -12.28
CA GLY A 82 -12.58 -4.12 -12.60
C GLY A 82 -13.77 -3.50 -13.33
N SER A 83 -14.15 -2.31 -12.89
CA SER A 83 -15.25 -1.59 -13.53
C SER A 83 -14.89 -1.20 -14.96
N ASP A 84 -13.65 -0.77 -15.16
CA ASP A 84 -13.21 -0.33 -16.48
C ASP A 84 -13.23 -1.47 -17.48
N VAL A 85 -12.95 -2.66 -17.01
CA VAL A 85 -12.95 -3.82 -17.92
C VAL A 85 -14.31 -4.00 -18.57
N ASN A 86 -15.35 -3.62 -17.87
CA ASN A 86 -16.71 -3.75 -18.40
C ASN A 86 -17.08 -2.64 -19.36
N GLY A 87 -16.36 -1.55 -19.29
CA GLY A 87 -16.65 -0.36 -20.09
C GLY A 87 -16.33 -0.49 -21.55
#